data_c7bdd27bcb4d24470737a68cbf1fd5c6
#
_entry.id   c7bdd27bcb4d24470737a68cbf1fd5c6
#
_cell.length_a   1.000
_cell.length_b   1.000
_cell.length_c   1.000
_cell.angle_alpha   90.00
_cell.angle_beta   90.00
_cell.angle_gamma   90.00
#
_symmetry.space_group_name_H-M   'P 1'
#
loop_
_entity.id
_entity.type
_entity.pdbx_description
1 polymer ?
#
loop_
_entity_poly.entity_id
_entity_poly.type
_entity_poly.pdbx_seq_one_letter_code
_entity_poly.pdbx_strand_id
1 'polypeptide(L)'
;MRSMLAISAIVAAVFAVPASATVIDLSTLNRAGSAQLVDGALQLTHTSKVSNASGVSGAGWLTQGVSTTSSFSTSFSFSLKGDDSGKMADGIALAFQNVGTNVTGVGGGDVGYWNIGGSGSSAVGSVIRSWTHNEYGLSTNGKVQGLDAAPFNLGASNNVTGSQTVSYNAVTHELSMSGIFTDLSTGLSYNVSDTATVDLSAKFGSTMYVGFTGGTAGTDADQRITSFSLTSAVPEPETYAMLLAGLGMIGFTARRRQAQK
;
A
#
# COMPACT_ATOMS: atom_id res chain seq x y z
N MET A 1 -1.91 35.82 58.70
CA MET A 1 -0.93 35.49 57.63
C MET A 1 -1.52 34.34 56.83
N ARG A 2 -1.96 34.63 55.60
CA ARG A 2 -2.57 33.60 54.71
C ARG A 2 -1.46 33.10 53.76
N SER A 3 -1.10 31.82 53.90
CA SER A 3 -0.16 31.15 53.00
C SER A 3 -0.85 30.85 51.64
N MET A 4 -0.41 31.49 50.58
CA MET A 4 -0.78 31.09 49.23
C MET A 4 -0.02 29.82 48.86
N LEU A 5 -0.72 28.72 48.63
CA LEU A 5 -0.18 27.53 47.97
C LEU A 5 -0.12 27.80 46.46
N ALA A 6 1.10 27.88 45.93
CA ALA A 6 1.33 27.88 44.49
C ALA A 6 1.18 26.44 44.00
N ILE A 7 0.16 26.19 43.19
CA ILE A 7 -0.01 24.93 42.45
C ILE A 7 0.79 25.07 41.16
N SER A 8 1.97 24.45 41.12
CA SER A 8 2.73 24.33 39.87
C SER A 8 2.08 23.29 38.97
N ALA A 9 1.43 23.72 37.90
CA ALA A 9 0.95 22.84 36.83
C ALA A 9 2.16 22.37 36.00
N ILE A 10 2.48 21.10 36.11
CA ILE A 10 3.46 20.46 35.20
C ILE A 10 2.72 20.15 33.90
N VAL A 11 3.00 20.92 32.88
CA VAL A 11 2.57 20.61 31.50
C VAL A 11 3.46 19.47 31.00
N ALA A 12 2.91 18.25 30.94
CA ALA A 12 3.57 17.14 30.27
C ALA A 12 3.51 17.39 28.76
N ALA A 13 4.63 17.76 28.17
CA ALA A 13 4.77 17.80 26.72
C ALA A 13 4.70 16.36 26.19
N VAL A 14 3.63 16.02 25.49
CA VAL A 14 3.50 14.76 24.76
C VAL A 14 4.35 14.92 23.51
N PHE A 15 5.53 14.33 23.50
CA PHE A 15 6.33 14.20 22.28
C PHE A 15 5.66 13.14 21.41
N ALA A 16 5.04 13.55 20.32
CA ALA A 16 4.65 12.63 19.26
C ALA A 16 5.93 12.07 18.62
N VAL A 17 6.18 10.78 18.81
CA VAL A 17 7.24 10.08 18.07
C VAL A 17 6.83 10.08 16.60
N PRO A 18 7.66 10.58 15.68
CA PRO A 18 7.33 10.52 14.26
C PRO A 18 7.19 9.05 13.85
N ALA A 19 6.11 8.73 13.15
CA ALA A 19 5.95 7.40 12.56
C ALA A 19 7.10 7.17 11.56
N SER A 20 7.91 6.15 11.81
CA SER A 20 9.01 5.78 10.92
C SER A 20 8.53 4.85 9.83
N ALA A 21 8.95 5.08 8.60
CA ALA A 21 8.68 4.15 7.51
C ALA A 21 9.49 2.87 7.72
N THR A 22 8.80 1.74 7.79
CA THR A 22 9.43 0.42 7.83
C THR A 22 9.64 -0.06 6.40
N VAL A 23 10.89 -0.28 6.01
CA VAL A 23 11.19 -0.94 4.73
C VAL A 23 10.83 -2.42 4.85
N ILE A 24 10.03 -2.90 3.92
CA ILE A 24 9.55 -4.27 3.87
C ILE A 24 10.50 -5.10 2.99
N ASP A 25 11.04 -6.17 3.54
CA ASP A 25 11.76 -7.17 2.77
C ASP A 25 10.76 -7.92 1.88
N LEU A 26 10.88 -7.78 0.57
CA LEU A 26 9.98 -8.39 -0.41
C LEU A 26 10.03 -9.93 -0.37
N SER A 27 11.08 -10.53 0.19
CA SER A 27 11.19 -11.98 0.38
C SER A 27 10.19 -12.50 1.41
N THR A 28 9.74 -11.64 2.35
CA THR A 28 8.82 -11.99 3.43
C THR A 28 7.35 -11.98 3.01
N LEU A 29 7.05 -11.45 1.81
CA LEU A 29 5.69 -11.44 1.29
C LEU A 29 5.21 -12.85 0.97
N ASN A 30 3.98 -13.15 1.35
CA ASN A 30 3.33 -14.38 0.93
C ASN A 30 2.92 -14.26 -0.55
N ARG A 31 3.42 -15.16 -1.39
CA ARG A 31 3.25 -15.13 -2.86
C ARG A 31 2.17 -16.10 -3.28
N ALA A 32 1.31 -15.66 -4.20
CA ALA A 32 0.23 -16.43 -4.78
C ALA A 32 0.22 -16.32 -6.31
N GLY A 33 -0.34 -17.30 -6.98
CA GLY A 33 -0.39 -17.35 -8.44
C GLY A 33 1.00 -17.47 -9.08
N SER A 34 1.28 -16.64 -10.08
CA SER A 34 2.56 -16.61 -10.81
C SER A 34 3.68 -15.86 -10.08
N ALA A 35 3.40 -15.24 -8.94
CA ALA A 35 4.37 -14.40 -8.26
C ALA A 35 5.56 -15.18 -7.71
N GLN A 36 6.76 -14.65 -7.89
CA GLN A 36 8.01 -15.22 -7.41
C GLN A 36 8.99 -14.12 -6.97
N LEU A 37 10.05 -14.50 -6.24
CA LEU A 37 11.14 -13.59 -5.90
C LEU A 37 12.25 -13.77 -6.92
N VAL A 38 12.66 -12.69 -7.59
CA VAL A 38 13.72 -12.70 -8.60
C VAL A 38 14.63 -11.50 -8.35
N ASP A 39 15.91 -11.76 -8.13
CA ASP A 39 16.94 -10.73 -7.88
C ASP A 39 16.56 -9.73 -6.77
N GLY A 40 15.89 -10.22 -5.72
CA GLY A 40 15.43 -9.41 -4.59
C GLY A 40 14.15 -8.62 -4.85
N ALA A 41 13.60 -8.65 -6.07
CA ALA A 41 12.32 -8.03 -6.41
C ALA A 41 11.16 -9.05 -6.37
N LEU A 42 9.97 -8.59 -6.03
CA LEU A 42 8.74 -9.36 -6.21
C LEU A 42 8.33 -9.28 -7.68
N GLN A 43 8.55 -10.34 -8.43
CA GLN A 43 8.06 -10.49 -9.80
C GLN A 43 6.63 -11.06 -9.74
N LEU A 44 5.65 -10.28 -10.19
CA LEU A 44 4.22 -10.66 -10.20
C LEU A 44 3.89 -11.53 -11.41
N THR A 45 4.37 -11.12 -12.56
CA THR A 45 4.27 -11.87 -13.82
C THR A 45 5.60 -11.83 -14.56
N HIS A 46 5.79 -12.67 -15.53
CA HIS A 46 7.00 -12.72 -16.35
C HIS A 46 6.64 -12.80 -17.83
N THR A 47 7.55 -12.37 -18.69
CA THR A 47 7.40 -12.58 -20.13
C THR A 47 7.48 -14.07 -20.43
N SER A 48 6.47 -14.59 -21.07
CA SER A 48 6.41 -15.97 -21.55
C SER A 48 6.15 -15.93 -23.05
N LYS A 49 6.92 -16.70 -23.82
CA LYS A 49 6.66 -16.83 -25.26
C LYS A 49 5.39 -17.65 -25.56
N VAL A 50 4.70 -18.09 -24.50
CA VAL A 50 3.44 -18.83 -24.59
C VAL A 50 2.30 -17.89 -24.24
N SER A 51 1.55 -17.47 -25.23
CA SER A 51 0.34 -16.69 -25.04
C SER A 51 -0.70 -17.53 -24.27
N ASN A 52 -0.93 -17.20 -23.01
CA ASN A 52 -2.01 -17.77 -22.22
C ASN A 52 -3.28 -16.94 -22.43
N ALA A 53 -4.14 -17.38 -23.33
CA ALA A 53 -5.42 -16.72 -23.63
C ALA A 53 -6.35 -16.59 -22.40
N SER A 54 -6.12 -17.37 -21.35
CA SER A 54 -6.91 -17.38 -20.11
C SER A 54 -6.45 -16.36 -19.07
N GLY A 55 -5.38 -15.63 -19.34
CA GLY A 55 -4.82 -14.67 -18.38
C GLY A 55 -4.02 -15.34 -17.25
N VAL A 56 -2.93 -14.69 -16.85
CA VAL A 56 -2.09 -15.07 -15.72
C VAL A 56 -2.18 -13.97 -14.68
N SER A 57 -2.23 -14.32 -13.39
CA SER A 57 -2.13 -13.35 -12.30
C SER A 57 -1.19 -13.83 -11.21
N GLY A 58 -0.45 -12.87 -10.63
CA GLY A 58 0.40 -13.07 -9.48
C GLY A 58 0.13 -12.03 -8.41
N ALA A 59 0.38 -12.40 -7.16
CA ALA A 59 0.22 -11.49 -6.03
C ALA A 59 1.28 -11.74 -4.96
N GLY A 60 1.61 -10.68 -4.21
CA GLY A 60 2.43 -10.76 -3.01
C GLY A 60 1.83 -9.92 -1.89
N TRP A 61 1.60 -10.52 -0.73
CA TRP A 61 0.87 -9.93 0.38
C TRP A 61 1.70 -9.86 1.65
N LEU A 62 1.57 -8.77 2.41
CA LEU A 62 2.01 -8.75 3.79
C LEU A 62 1.33 -9.89 4.56
N THR A 63 2.09 -10.60 5.38
CA THR A 63 1.57 -11.71 6.19
C THR A 63 0.78 -11.24 7.40
N GLN A 64 1.05 -10.01 7.86
CA GLN A 64 0.37 -9.38 8.98
C GLN A 64 -0.69 -8.39 8.48
N GLY A 65 -1.83 -8.38 9.17
CA GLY A 65 -2.89 -7.42 8.91
C GLY A 65 -2.50 -6.00 9.32
N VAL A 66 -2.90 -5.03 8.51
CA VAL A 66 -2.74 -3.60 8.76
C VAL A 66 -4.06 -3.04 9.29
N SER A 67 -4.00 -2.15 10.29
CA SER A 67 -5.19 -1.51 10.86
C SER A 67 -5.88 -0.62 9.81
N THR A 68 -7.19 -0.72 9.74
CA THR A 68 -8.06 0.13 8.91
C THR A 68 -8.53 1.39 9.62
N THR A 69 -8.40 1.42 10.96
CA THR A 69 -8.83 2.54 11.81
C THR A 69 -7.71 3.54 12.10
N SER A 70 -6.50 3.26 11.62
CA SER A 70 -5.33 4.13 11.76
C SER A 70 -4.91 4.68 10.39
N SER A 71 -4.47 5.92 10.37
CA SER A 71 -3.85 6.50 9.17
C SER A 71 -2.54 5.77 8.85
N PHE A 72 -2.24 5.62 7.57
CA PHE A 72 -1.01 4.99 7.10
C PHE A 72 -0.52 5.63 5.81
N SER A 73 0.72 5.36 5.46
CA SER A 73 1.28 5.67 4.15
C SER A 73 2.12 4.50 3.69
N THR A 74 2.02 4.15 2.43
CA THR A 74 2.78 3.09 1.80
C THR A 74 3.43 3.60 0.53
N SER A 75 4.72 3.28 0.34
CA SER A 75 5.47 3.66 -0.86
C SER A 75 6.10 2.44 -1.50
N PHE A 76 6.11 2.42 -2.81
CA PHE A 76 6.72 1.34 -3.57
C PHE A 76 7.32 1.85 -4.88
N SER A 77 8.29 1.11 -5.39
CA SER A 77 8.83 1.30 -6.74
C SER A 77 8.55 0.07 -7.58
N PHE A 78 8.40 0.29 -8.87
CA PHE A 78 8.05 -0.77 -9.81
C PHE A 78 8.85 -0.68 -11.12
N SER A 79 8.92 -1.80 -11.82
CA SER A 79 9.41 -1.91 -13.18
C SER A 79 8.45 -2.78 -13.99
N LEU A 80 8.03 -2.27 -15.14
CA LEU A 80 7.19 -2.95 -16.11
C LEU A 80 7.96 -3.04 -17.42
N LYS A 81 8.20 -4.24 -17.89
CA LYS A 81 8.93 -4.48 -19.14
C LYS A 81 8.16 -5.49 -19.99
N GLY A 82 7.80 -5.08 -21.18
CA GLY A 82 7.17 -5.97 -22.16
C GLY A 82 8.14 -6.96 -22.77
N ASP A 83 7.62 -7.78 -23.63
CA ASP A 83 8.40 -8.74 -24.41
C ASP A 83 9.08 -8.12 -25.65
N ASP A 84 9.74 -8.96 -26.42
CA ASP A 84 10.42 -8.55 -27.66
C ASP A 84 9.45 -8.12 -28.78
N SER A 85 8.13 -8.26 -28.60
CA SER A 85 7.11 -7.79 -29.56
C SER A 85 6.93 -6.28 -29.57
N GLY A 86 7.57 -5.58 -28.61
CA GLY A 86 7.44 -4.14 -28.44
C GLY A 86 6.09 -3.72 -27.83
N LYS A 87 5.45 -4.62 -27.07
CA LYS A 87 4.17 -4.39 -26.42
C LYS A 87 4.23 -4.85 -24.96
N MET A 88 3.45 -4.21 -24.11
CA MET A 88 3.39 -4.50 -22.69
C MET A 88 1.94 -4.55 -22.20
N ALA A 89 1.58 -5.60 -21.49
CA ALA A 89 0.26 -5.81 -20.91
C ALA A 89 0.34 -6.64 -19.62
N ASP A 90 -0.64 -6.59 -18.70
CA ASP A 90 -1.75 -5.64 -18.70
C ASP A 90 -1.56 -4.58 -17.61
N GLY A 91 -0.77 -4.86 -16.56
CA GLY A 91 -0.46 -3.91 -15.49
C GLY A 91 -0.38 -4.52 -14.10
N ILE A 92 -0.32 -3.64 -13.09
CA ILE A 92 -0.16 -3.97 -11.68
C ILE A 92 -1.13 -3.16 -10.81
N ALA A 93 -1.33 -3.60 -9.57
CA ALA A 93 -1.98 -2.80 -8.54
C ALA A 93 -1.30 -2.97 -7.18
N LEU A 94 -1.22 -1.89 -6.40
CA LEU A 94 -1.18 -1.95 -4.96
C LEU A 94 -2.62 -2.18 -4.48
N ALA A 95 -2.86 -3.21 -3.67
CA ALA A 95 -4.19 -3.60 -3.27
C ALA A 95 -4.33 -3.75 -1.75
N PHE A 96 -5.49 -3.34 -1.24
CA PHE A 96 -5.98 -3.54 0.11
C PHE A 96 -7.19 -4.48 0.06
N GLN A 97 -7.21 -5.54 0.86
CA GLN A 97 -8.30 -6.53 0.89
C GLN A 97 -8.35 -7.28 2.24
N ASN A 98 -9.43 -7.99 2.52
CA ASN A 98 -9.60 -8.75 3.74
C ASN A 98 -9.92 -10.25 3.52
N VAL A 99 -9.58 -10.78 2.33
CA VAL A 99 -9.85 -12.18 1.97
C VAL A 99 -8.77 -13.12 2.50
N GLY A 100 -7.49 -12.73 2.39
CA GLY A 100 -6.36 -13.56 2.82
C GLY A 100 -5.07 -13.26 2.07
N THR A 101 -4.02 -14.00 2.40
CA THR A 101 -2.67 -13.78 1.84
C THR A 101 -2.24 -14.80 0.80
N ASN A 102 -3.10 -15.79 0.47
CA ASN A 102 -2.81 -16.81 -0.55
C ASN A 102 -3.85 -16.73 -1.69
N VAL A 103 -4.08 -15.52 -2.18
CA VAL A 103 -5.14 -15.23 -3.16
C VAL A 103 -4.64 -14.33 -4.26
N THR A 104 -5.21 -14.49 -5.45
CA THR A 104 -5.09 -13.56 -6.59
C THR A 104 -6.48 -13.22 -7.11
N GLY A 105 -6.60 -12.16 -7.90
CA GLY A 105 -7.78 -11.86 -8.69
C GLY A 105 -7.65 -12.36 -10.14
N VAL A 106 -8.54 -11.89 -10.98
CA VAL A 106 -8.57 -12.22 -12.41
C VAL A 106 -7.37 -11.57 -13.12
N GLY A 107 -6.67 -12.33 -13.95
CA GLY A 107 -5.55 -11.86 -14.76
C GLY A 107 -5.99 -11.00 -15.96
N GLY A 108 -5.07 -10.80 -16.89
CA GLY A 108 -5.32 -9.93 -18.04
C GLY A 108 -5.59 -8.48 -17.62
N GLY A 109 -6.47 -7.82 -18.33
CA GLY A 109 -6.81 -6.41 -18.07
C GLY A 109 -7.37 -6.08 -16.69
N ASP A 110 -7.69 -7.09 -15.87
CA ASP A 110 -8.07 -6.92 -14.47
C ASP A 110 -6.86 -6.91 -13.51
N VAL A 111 -5.66 -7.07 -14.04
CA VAL A 111 -4.35 -6.95 -13.39
C VAL A 111 -4.22 -7.74 -12.07
N GLY A 112 -4.96 -8.86 -11.92
CA GLY A 112 -5.00 -9.62 -10.68
C GLY A 112 -5.76 -8.94 -9.54
N TYR A 113 -6.40 -7.80 -9.82
CA TYR A 113 -7.05 -6.94 -8.82
C TYR A 113 -8.56 -7.19 -8.68
N TRP A 114 -9.27 -7.47 -9.77
CA TRP A 114 -10.69 -7.77 -9.72
C TRP A 114 -10.94 -9.17 -9.18
N ASN A 115 -11.97 -9.31 -8.35
CA ASN A 115 -12.44 -10.57 -7.81
C ASN A 115 -11.36 -11.37 -7.04
N ILE A 116 -10.56 -10.67 -6.23
CA ILE A 116 -9.52 -11.29 -5.39
C ILE A 116 -10.13 -12.40 -4.54
N GLY A 117 -9.57 -13.62 -4.65
CA GLY A 117 -10.04 -14.79 -3.93
C GLY A 117 -11.38 -15.36 -4.42
N GLY A 118 -11.89 -14.89 -5.55
CA GLY A 118 -13.12 -15.45 -6.16
C GLY A 118 -14.42 -15.11 -5.41
N SER A 119 -14.38 -14.16 -4.47
CA SER A 119 -15.52 -13.87 -3.57
C SER A 119 -16.37 -12.68 -4.01
N GLY A 120 -16.18 -12.14 -5.20
CA GLY A 120 -16.79 -10.87 -5.61
C GLY A 120 -16.25 -9.70 -4.77
N SER A 121 -15.06 -9.85 -4.21
CA SER A 121 -14.47 -8.94 -3.23
C SER A 121 -14.26 -7.55 -3.81
N SER A 122 -14.47 -6.60 -2.97
CA SER A 122 -14.30 -5.21 -3.26
C SER A 122 -12.96 -4.72 -2.73
N ALA A 123 -11.85 -5.07 -3.38
CA ALA A 123 -10.55 -4.48 -3.07
C ALA A 123 -10.58 -2.95 -3.19
N VAL A 124 -9.63 -2.31 -2.53
CA VAL A 124 -9.31 -0.88 -2.68
C VAL A 124 -7.84 -0.80 -3.05
N GLY A 125 -7.44 0.15 -3.90
CA GLY A 125 -6.03 0.26 -4.22
C GLY A 125 -5.70 1.22 -5.33
N SER A 126 -4.41 1.31 -5.66
CA SER A 126 -3.89 2.06 -6.80
C SER A 126 -3.59 1.10 -7.93
N VAL A 127 -4.13 1.36 -9.08
CA VAL A 127 -4.05 0.51 -10.28
C VAL A 127 -3.30 1.23 -11.38
N ILE A 128 -2.47 0.49 -12.10
CA ILE A 128 -1.76 0.92 -13.31
C ILE A 128 -2.06 -0.09 -14.40
N ARG A 129 -2.71 0.35 -15.49
CA ARG A 129 -3.03 -0.48 -16.64
C ARG A 129 -2.34 0.02 -17.89
N SER A 130 -1.65 -0.86 -18.57
CA SER A 130 -1.04 -0.63 -19.88
C SER A 130 -1.94 -1.13 -21.03
N TRP A 131 -1.37 -1.53 -22.13
CA TRP A 131 -2.06 -2.00 -23.31
C TRP A 131 -3.02 -0.96 -23.88
N THR A 132 -4.23 -1.36 -24.30
CA THR A 132 -5.22 -0.46 -24.90
C THR A 132 -5.90 0.44 -23.89
N HIS A 133 -5.87 0.13 -22.60
CA HIS A 133 -6.50 0.92 -21.54
C HIS A 133 -5.68 2.16 -21.22
N ASN A 134 -4.38 1.99 -21.00
CA ASN A 134 -3.43 3.07 -20.77
C ASN A 134 -3.91 4.08 -19.69
N GLU A 135 -4.15 3.57 -18.49
CA GLU A 135 -4.78 4.32 -17.40
C GLU A 135 -4.15 4.01 -16.04
N TYR A 136 -4.35 4.91 -15.08
CA TYR A 136 -3.92 4.75 -13.70
C TYR A 136 -4.92 5.43 -12.76
N GLY A 137 -4.88 5.12 -11.48
CA GLY A 137 -5.68 5.81 -10.46
C GLY A 137 -6.10 4.91 -9.30
N LEU A 138 -6.96 5.46 -8.45
CA LEU A 138 -7.50 4.79 -7.29
C LEU A 138 -8.82 4.10 -7.62
N SER A 139 -8.92 2.84 -7.24
CA SER A 139 -10.17 2.08 -7.29
C SER A 139 -10.65 1.77 -5.87
N THR A 140 -11.90 2.07 -5.58
CA THR A 140 -12.50 1.86 -4.25
C THR A 140 -13.51 0.72 -4.19
N ASN A 141 -13.78 0.06 -5.31
CA ASN A 141 -14.84 -0.94 -5.45
C ASN A 141 -14.38 -2.31 -6.00
N GLY A 142 -13.07 -2.53 -6.08
CA GLY A 142 -12.47 -3.74 -6.60
C GLY A 142 -12.59 -3.92 -8.11
N LYS A 143 -13.01 -2.89 -8.82
CA LYS A 143 -13.11 -2.89 -10.29
C LYS A 143 -12.05 -1.99 -10.90
N VAL A 144 -11.56 -2.37 -12.06
CA VAL A 144 -10.59 -1.59 -12.82
C VAL A 144 -11.36 -0.70 -13.80
N GLN A 145 -11.99 0.35 -13.27
CA GLN A 145 -12.87 1.27 -14.05
C GLN A 145 -12.81 2.69 -13.49
N GLY A 146 -12.98 3.68 -14.35
CA GLY A 146 -13.03 5.08 -13.95
C GLY A 146 -11.69 5.65 -13.54
N LEU A 147 -10.61 5.11 -14.11
CA LEU A 147 -9.25 5.56 -13.88
C LEU A 147 -8.88 6.69 -14.84
N ASP A 148 -7.87 7.46 -14.49
CA ASP A 148 -7.35 8.55 -15.30
C ASP A 148 -6.47 8.03 -16.45
N ALA A 149 -6.44 8.76 -17.55
CA ALA A 149 -5.54 8.45 -18.64
C ALA A 149 -4.07 8.59 -18.20
N ALA A 150 -3.24 7.62 -18.52
CA ALA A 150 -1.80 7.71 -18.26
C ALA A 150 -1.15 8.84 -19.07
N PRO A 151 -0.11 9.50 -18.53
CA PRO A 151 0.50 10.67 -19.16
C PRO A 151 1.24 10.37 -20.45
N PHE A 152 1.48 9.10 -20.75
CA PHE A 152 2.04 8.59 -21.99
C PHE A 152 1.53 7.18 -22.24
N ASN A 153 1.77 6.65 -23.44
CA ASN A 153 1.33 5.30 -23.78
C ASN A 153 2.26 4.25 -23.13
N LEU A 154 1.85 3.73 -21.96
CA LEU A 154 2.59 2.74 -21.18
C LEU A 154 2.88 1.47 -22.02
N GLY A 155 1.87 0.97 -22.73
CA GLY A 155 1.99 -0.24 -23.54
C GLY A 155 2.96 -0.11 -24.71
N ALA A 156 3.01 1.07 -25.35
CA ALA A 156 3.92 1.34 -26.45
C ALA A 156 5.35 1.68 -25.99
N SER A 157 5.53 2.23 -24.79
CA SER A 157 6.85 2.44 -24.19
C SER A 157 7.60 1.13 -24.02
N ASN A 158 6.89 0.06 -23.70
CA ASN A 158 7.43 -1.28 -23.49
C ASN A 158 8.49 -1.39 -22.37
N ASN A 159 8.82 -0.30 -21.70
CA ASN A 159 9.78 -0.27 -20.59
C ASN A 159 9.52 0.96 -19.69
N VAL A 160 8.83 0.73 -18.60
CA VAL A 160 8.37 1.77 -17.67
C VAL A 160 8.86 1.46 -16.27
N THR A 161 9.39 2.47 -15.61
CA THR A 161 9.65 2.42 -14.15
C THR A 161 8.88 3.52 -13.47
N GLY A 162 8.71 3.37 -12.16
CA GLY A 162 8.08 4.42 -11.39
C GLY A 162 8.09 4.14 -9.91
N SER A 163 7.57 5.11 -9.18
CA SER A 163 7.28 4.98 -7.76
C SER A 163 5.94 5.62 -7.45
N GLN A 164 5.25 5.08 -6.45
CA GLN A 164 4.03 5.65 -5.91
C GLN A 164 4.06 5.65 -4.39
N THR A 165 3.43 6.67 -3.82
CA THR A 165 3.05 6.72 -2.41
C THR A 165 1.53 6.78 -2.34
N VAL A 166 0.93 5.88 -1.57
CA VAL A 166 -0.50 5.86 -1.29
C VAL A 166 -0.69 6.08 0.21
N SER A 167 -1.46 7.10 0.56
CA SER A 167 -1.69 7.49 1.96
C SER A 167 -3.19 7.46 2.27
N TYR A 168 -3.53 6.99 3.46
CA TYR A 168 -4.90 6.97 3.98
C TYR A 168 -5.00 7.80 5.24
N ASN A 169 -5.99 8.68 5.29
CA ASN A 169 -6.37 9.43 6.48
C ASN A 169 -7.63 8.80 7.08
N ALA A 170 -7.49 8.13 8.23
CA ALA A 170 -8.58 7.44 8.89
C ALA A 170 -9.66 8.36 9.49
N VAL A 171 -9.38 9.67 9.62
CA VAL A 171 -10.34 10.66 10.15
C VAL A 171 -11.23 11.22 9.02
N THR A 172 -10.62 11.53 7.89
CA THR A 172 -11.33 12.09 6.73
C THR A 172 -11.78 11.01 5.74
N HIS A 173 -11.33 9.77 5.90
CA HIS A 173 -11.49 8.65 4.97
C HIS A 173 -10.94 8.94 3.56
N GLU A 174 -10.01 9.87 3.48
CA GLU A 174 -9.34 10.19 2.22
C GLU A 174 -8.21 9.19 1.94
N LEU A 175 -8.25 8.62 0.76
CA LEU A 175 -7.18 7.86 0.16
C LEU A 175 -6.55 8.71 -0.94
N SER A 176 -5.26 8.98 -0.85
CA SER A 176 -4.53 9.78 -1.84
C SER A 176 -3.38 8.97 -2.43
N MET A 177 -3.10 9.18 -3.70
CA MET A 177 -1.99 8.58 -4.42
C MET A 177 -1.20 9.70 -5.10
N SER A 178 0.13 9.62 -5.03
CA SER A 178 1.05 10.44 -5.80
C SER A 178 2.25 9.61 -6.25
N GLY A 179 2.87 9.97 -7.37
CA GLY A 179 4.00 9.20 -7.88
C GLY A 179 4.62 9.79 -9.13
N ILE A 180 5.58 9.05 -9.66
CA ILE A 180 6.29 9.38 -10.88
C ILE A 180 6.31 8.14 -11.78
N PHE A 181 5.95 8.29 -13.05
CA PHE A 181 6.15 7.29 -14.09
C PHE A 181 7.23 7.78 -15.04
N THR A 182 8.19 6.92 -15.34
CA THR A 182 9.30 7.19 -16.26
C THR A 182 9.22 6.26 -17.45
N ASP A 183 9.09 6.83 -18.62
CA ASP A 183 9.24 6.14 -19.89
C ASP A 183 10.73 5.97 -20.19
N LEU A 184 11.25 4.77 -20.03
CA LEU A 184 12.67 4.49 -20.28
C LEU A 184 13.04 4.51 -21.77
N SER A 185 12.07 4.48 -22.68
CA SER A 185 12.33 4.60 -24.10
C SER A 185 12.68 6.03 -24.52
N THR A 186 12.12 7.01 -23.82
CA THR A 186 12.35 8.45 -24.05
C THR A 186 13.18 9.13 -22.96
N GLY A 187 13.30 8.51 -21.79
CA GLY A 187 13.91 9.10 -20.59
C GLY A 187 13.06 10.15 -19.90
N LEU A 188 11.80 10.36 -20.32
CA LEU A 188 10.92 11.36 -19.74
C LEU A 188 10.18 10.83 -18.51
N SER A 189 10.00 11.69 -17.52
CA SER A 189 9.28 11.39 -16.28
C SER A 189 8.07 12.29 -16.12
N TYR A 190 6.99 11.73 -15.58
CA TYR A 190 5.69 12.38 -15.43
C TYR A 190 5.17 12.18 -14.02
N ASN A 191 4.73 13.26 -13.37
CA ASN A 191 4.04 13.17 -12.10
C ASN A 191 2.60 12.67 -12.31
N VAL A 192 2.16 11.82 -11.40
CA VAL A 192 0.79 11.28 -11.36
C VAL A 192 0.23 11.45 -9.96
N SER A 193 -1.08 11.70 -9.86
CA SER A 193 -1.77 11.80 -8.57
C SER A 193 -3.26 11.53 -8.74
N ASP A 194 -3.89 11.03 -7.67
CA ASP A 194 -5.33 10.83 -7.61
C ASP A 194 -5.79 10.83 -6.15
N THR A 195 -7.08 11.12 -5.91
CA THR A 195 -7.69 11.10 -4.58
C THR A 195 -9.08 10.48 -4.62
N ALA A 196 -9.42 9.71 -3.57
CA ALA A 196 -10.72 9.10 -3.43
C ALA A 196 -11.15 9.11 -1.96
N THR A 197 -12.45 9.04 -1.70
CA THR A 197 -12.98 8.87 -0.34
C THR A 197 -13.48 7.45 -0.18
N VAL A 198 -12.98 6.76 0.86
CA VAL A 198 -13.39 5.39 1.18
C VAL A 198 -13.21 5.10 2.67
N ASP A 199 -14.24 4.63 3.35
CA ASP A 199 -14.11 4.12 4.72
C ASP A 199 -13.60 2.67 4.68
N LEU A 200 -12.28 2.51 4.93
CA LEU A 200 -11.64 1.19 4.93
C LEU A 200 -12.15 0.31 6.08
N SER A 201 -12.52 0.91 7.21
CA SER A 201 -13.02 0.16 8.37
C SER A 201 -14.43 -0.38 8.12
N ALA A 202 -15.29 0.39 7.51
CA ALA A 202 -16.62 -0.06 7.09
C ALA A 202 -16.52 -1.15 6.00
N LYS A 203 -15.48 -1.09 5.15
CA LYS A 203 -15.30 -2.02 4.05
C LYS A 203 -14.67 -3.34 4.44
N PHE A 204 -13.64 -3.31 5.30
CA PHE A 204 -12.79 -4.47 5.60
C PHE A 204 -12.86 -4.96 7.05
N GLY A 205 -13.54 -4.23 7.93
CA GLY A 205 -13.47 -4.44 9.38
C GLY A 205 -12.22 -3.79 9.96
N SER A 206 -11.70 -4.29 11.09
CA SER A 206 -10.61 -3.67 11.83
C SER A 206 -9.22 -3.81 11.20
N THR A 207 -9.06 -4.78 10.28
CA THR A 207 -7.78 -5.10 9.65
C THR A 207 -7.95 -5.46 8.18
N MET A 208 -6.91 -5.20 7.40
CA MET A 208 -6.82 -5.56 5.98
C MET A 208 -5.42 -6.09 5.67
N TYR A 209 -5.28 -6.83 4.57
CA TYR A 209 -3.99 -7.19 3.99
C TYR A 209 -3.60 -6.18 2.93
N VAL A 210 -2.32 -5.84 2.91
CA VAL A 210 -1.70 -4.92 1.94
C VAL A 210 -0.75 -5.71 1.07
N GLY A 211 -0.78 -5.48 -0.21
CA GLY A 211 0.10 -6.19 -1.14
C GLY A 211 -0.04 -5.72 -2.57
N PHE A 212 0.51 -6.50 -3.47
CA PHE A 212 0.57 -6.19 -4.88
C PHE A 212 -0.05 -7.31 -5.70
N THR A 213 -0.68 -6.92 -6.80
CA THR A 213 -1.16 -7.84 -7.82
C THR A 213 -0.65 -7.42 -9.18
N GLY A 214 -0.55 -8.37 -10.09
CA GLY A 214 -0.24 -8.14 -11.49
C GLY A 214 -0.96 -9.13 -12.37
N GLY A 215 -1.20 -8.76 -13.61
CA GLY A 215 -1.86 -9.63 -14.58
C GLY A 215 -1.35 -9.43 -15.98
N THR A 216 -1.36 -10.52 -16.76
CA THR A 216 -1.08 -10.56 -18.19
C THR A 216 -2.08 -11.49 -18.87
N ALA A 217 -2.21 -11.38 -20.20
CA ALA A 217 -3.02 -12.31 -21.00
C ALA A 217 -2.31 -12.65 -22.33
N GLY A 218 -2.89 -12.28 -23.46
CA GLY A 218 -2.31 -12.57 -24.78
C GLY A 218 -1.04 -11.80 -25.13
N THR A 219 -0.75 -10.72 -24.39
CA THR A 219 0.52 -9.99 -24.40
C THR A 219 1.06 -10.00 -22.98
N ASP A 220 2.35 -10.22 -22.84
CA ASP A 220 3.00 -10.43 -21.56
C ASP A 220 3.82 -9.21 -21.13
N ALA A 221 4.12 -9.17 -19.83
CA ALA A 221 5.12 -8.27 -19.27
C ALA A 221 5.82 -8.91 -18.06
N ASP A 222 7.08 -8.57 -17.88
CA ASP A 222 7.80 -8.74 -16.62
C ASP A 222 7.41 -7.56 -15.70
N GLN A 223 6.61 -7.86 -14.70
CA GLN A 223 6.04 -6.88 -13.77
C GLN A 223 6.65 -7.09 -12.40
N ARG A 224 7.44 -6.12 -11.92
CA ARG A 224 8.19 -6.23 -10.68
C ARG A 224 7.90 -5.09 -9.73
N ILE A 225 7.79 -5.42 -8.45
CA ILE A 225 7.93 -4.46 -7.34
C ILE A 225 9.36 -4.56 -6.85
N THR A 226 10.08 -3.44 -6.86
CA THR A 226 11.52 -3.39 -6.56
C THR A 226 11.82 -2.82 -5.19
N SER A 227 10.88 -2.08 -4.58
CA SER A 227 10.94 -1.64 -3.19
C SER A 227 9.55 -1.51 -2.61
N PHE A 228 9.45 -1.66 -1.28
CA PHE A 228 8.19 -1.48 -0.57
C PHE A 228 8.45 -0.98 0.84
N SER A 229 7.69 0.00 1.28
CA SER A 229 7.70 0.50 2.66
C SER A 229 6.29 0.81 3.14
N LEU A 230 6.08 0.66 4.43
CA LEU A 230 4.82 0.96 5.10
C LEU A 230 5.11 1.78 6.36
N THR A 231 4.42 2.89 6.50
CA THR A 231 4.39 3.70 7.71
C THR A 231 2.98 3.61 8.27
N SER A 232 2.82 3.06 9.46
CA SER A 232 1.55 3.05 10.16
C SER A 232 1.68 3.92 11.41
N ALA A 233 0.69 4.77 11.65
CA ALA A 233 0.59 5.54 12.89
C ALA A 233 0.08 4.66 14.04
N VAL A 234 0.70 3.50 14.27
CA VAL A 234 0.42 2.69 15.45
C VAL A 234 1.28 3.25 16.59
N PRO A 235 0.69 3.84 17.65
CA PRO A 235 1.44 4.08 18.87
C PRO A 235 1.93 2.72 19.36
N GLU A 236 3.24 2.52 19.45
CA GLU A 236 3.80 1.26 19.93
C GLU A 236 3.25 0.98 21.35
N PRO A 237 2.91 -0.28 21.68
CA PRO A 237 2.43 -0.64 23.02
C PRO A 237 3.36 -0.15 24.13
N GLU A 238 4.66 -0.05 23.85
CA GLU A 238 5.68 0.49 24.74
C GLU A 238 5.45 1.98 25.06
N THR A 239 4.96 2.78 24.11
CA THR A 239 4.65 4.20 24.33
C THR A 239 3.51 4.37 25.34
N TYR A 240 2.46 3.55 25.24
CA TYR A 240 1.38 3.54 26.24
C TYR A 240 1.84 3.00 27.59
N ALA A 241 2.65 1.94 27.61
CA ALA A 241 3.22 1.39 28.83
C ALA A 241 4.12 2.41 29.54
N MET A 242 4.96 3.12 28.81
CA MET A 242 5.82 4.19 29.37
C MET A 242 5.02 5.38 29.85
N LEU A 243 3.95 5.79 29.14
CA LEU A 243 3.05 6.85 29.58
C LEU A 243 2.34 6.47 30.88
N LEU A 244 1.79 5.26 30.95
CA LEU A 244 1.11 4.76 32.16
C LEU A 244 2.09 4.59 33.32
N ALA A 245 3.30 4.10 33.09
CA ALA A 245 4.36 4.01 34.10
C ALA A 245 4.77 5.40 34.62
N GLY A 246 4.92 6.37 33.71
CA GLY A 246 5.23 7.76 34.07
C GLY A 246 4.12 8.41 34.93
N LEU A 247 2.87 8.26 34.55
CA LEU A 247 1.71 8.75 35.29
C LEU A 247 1.59 8.04 36.64
N GLY A 248 1.85 6.73 36.69
CA GLY A 248 1.87 5.96 37.93
C GLY A 248 2.93 6.45 38.94
N MET A 249 4.15 6.74 38.45
CA MET A 249 5.21 7.30 39.29
C MET A 249 4.88 8.69 39.82
N ILE A 250 4.28 9.56 39.01
CA ILE A 250 3.84 10.90 39.43
C ILE A 250 2.75 10.78 40.51
N GLY A 251 1.76 9.93 40.27
CA GLY A 251 0.67 9.68 41.25
C GLY A 251 1.19 9.13 42.59
N PHE A 252 2.14 8.20 42.53
CA PHE A 252 2.77 7.63 43.74
C PHE A 252 3.57 8.67 44.55
N THR A 253 4.36 9.51 43.89
CA THR A 253 5.14 10.56 44.54
C THR A 253 4.24 11.66 45.14
N ALA A 254 3.16 12.03 44.45
CA ALA A 254 2.17 12.98 44.95
C ALA A 254 1.47 12.47 46.23
N ARG A 255 1.07 11.19 46.26
CA ARG A 255 0.44 10.55 47.41
C ARG A 255 1.38 10.47 48.61
N ARG A 256 2.65 10.17 48.40
CA ARG A 256 3.66 10.12 49.49
C ARG A 256 3.87 11.47 50.14
N ARG A 257 3.85 12.58 49.39
CA ARG A 257 3.96 13.94 49.92
C ARG A 257 2.74 14.38 50.75
N GLN A 258 1.54 13.86 50.45
CA GLN A 258 0.34 14.12 51.20
C GLN A 258 0.30 13.34 52.51
N ALA A 259 0.90 12.16 52.59
CA ALA A 259 0.94 11.33 53.80
C ALA A 259 1.99 11.79 54.84
N GLN A 260 2.85 12.74 54.50
CA GLN A 260 3.88 13.31 55.37
C GLN A 260 3.48 14.68 55.99
N LYS A 261 2.28 15.14 55.75
CA LYS A 261 1.65 16.30 56.35
C LYS A 261 0.57 15.86 57.35
#